data_6cc3164fd7e3b253a111a3efa19fa670
#
_entry.id   6cc3164fd7e3b253a111a3efa19fa670
#
_cell.length_a   1.000
_cell.length_b   1.000
_cell.length_c   1.000
_cell.angle_alpha   90.00
_cell.angle_beta   90.00
_cell.angle_gamma   90.00
#
_symmetry.space_group_name_H-M   'P 1'
#
loop_
_entity.id
_entity.type
_entity.pdbx_description
1 polymer ?
#
loop_
_entity_poly.entity_id
_entity_poly.type
_entity_poly.pdbx_seq_one_letter_code
_entity_poly.pdbx_strand_id
1 'polypeptide(L)'
;SAISLKDLKILWKLELGVPFVSNIKIHKKNIYIINSNSKIFSINTLNGNLNWSFETASKNLKNDNSYQIAIFKDNLIFTNDNGEVYCLDLIKRGIKWSLVFENQIFARNPIIFESTPIVIDEAGTLFVSSNYGFTHSIKVETGSINWSIPLTTIRRLFINGNSVFMIHENRFLVIDKSKGTILYNKSFSSSKKRSELFFKDILINKSGIYLLANNSEAIIVNNKNFNDTQ
;
A
#
# COMPACT_ATOMS: atom_id res chain seq x y z
N SER A 1 -22.62 6.61 -0.92
CA SER A 1 -23.44 7.75 -0.47
C SER A 1 -22.58 8.79 0.23
N ALA A 2 -22.98 10.06 0.17
CA ALA A 2 -22.45 11.13 1.01
C ALA A 2 -23.51 11.57 2.01
N ILE A 3 -23.07 11.88 3.22
CA ILE A 3 -23.95 12.28 4.33
C ILE A 3 -23.45 13.61 4.87
N SER A 4 -24.37 14.54 5.10
CA SER A 4 -24.08 15.81 5.77
C SER A 4 -23.76 15.54 7.26
N LEU A 5 -22.61 16.03 7.73
CA LEU A 5 -22.25 15.94 9.15
C LEU A 5 -23.08 16.86 10.05
N LYS A 6 -23.75 17.87 9.46
CA LYS A 6 -24.53 18.86 10.21
C LYS A 6 -25.89 18.29 10.68
N ASP A 7 -26.56 17.55 9.81
CA ASP A 7 -27.94 17.09 10.03
C ASP A 7 -28.17 15.61 9.70
N LEU A 8 -27.06 14.88 9.40
CA LEU A 8 -27.02 13.46 9.09
C LEU A 8 -27.89 13.05 7.89
N LYS A 9 -28.27 14.00 7.04
CA LYS A 9 -29.04 13.72 5.84
C LYS A 9 -28.17 13.21 4.70
N ILE A 10 -28.73 12.32 3.90
CA ILE A 10 -28.10 11.84 2.68
C ILE A 10 -28.10 12.98 1.67
N LEU A 11 -26.91 13.42 1.25
CA LEU A 11 -26.73 14.42 0.21
C LEU A 11 -26.92 13.82 -1.18
N TRP A 12 -26.35 12.62 -1.38
CA TRP A 12 -26.51 11.84 -2.60
C TRP A 12 -26.19 10.37 -2.36
N LYS A 13 -26.70 9.50 -3.23
CA LYS A 13 -26.43 8.06 -3.27
C LYS A 13 -26.13 7.65 -4.69
N LEU A 14 -25.12 6.79 -4.86
CA LEU A 14 -24.73 6.16 -6.11
C LEU A 14 -24.61 4.67 -5.88
N GLU A 15 -25.23 3.87 -6.73
CA GLU A 15 -25.13 2.41 -6.75
C GLU A 15 -24.54 1.97 -8.08
N LEU A 16 -23.48 1.15 -8.03
CA LEU A 16 -22.75 0.69 -9.21
C LEU A 16 -22.79 -0.83 -9.37
N GLY A 17 -23.63 -1.50 -8.57
CA GLY A 17 -23.95 -2.93 -8.71
C GLY A 17 -22.85 -3.92 -8.28
N VAL A 18 -21.62 -3.45 -8.05
CA VAL A 18 -20.47 -4.28 -7.65
C VAL A 18 -19.81 -3.68 -6.41
N PRO A 19 -19.45 -4.51 -5.41
CA PRO A 19 -18.83 -4.03 -4.17
C PRO A 19 -17.52 -3.27 -4.42
N PHE A 20 -17.30 -2.21 -3.66
CA PHE A 20 -16.03 -1.51 -3.60
C PHE A 20 -15.09 -2.20 -2.61
N VAL A 21 -13.83 -2.35 -2.99
CA VAL A 21 -12.81 -3.08 -2.22
C VAL A 21 -11.57 -2.25 -1.91
N SER A 22 -11.52 -0.99 -2.35
CA SER A 22 -10.45 -0.07 -2.00
C SER A 22 -10.88 0.94 -0.94
N ASN A 23 -9.89 1.57 -0.30
CA ASN A 23 -10.11 2.81 0.44
C ASN A 23 -10.56 3.92 -0.50
N ILE A 24 -11.33 4.87 0.02
CA ILE A 24 -11.75 6.07 -0.70
C ILE A 24 -10.58 7.07 -0.72
N LYS A 25 -10.29 7.64 -1.89
CA LYS A 25 -9.38 8.78 -2.04
C LYS A 25 -10.15 9.95 -2.61
N ILE A 26 -9.85 11.14 -2.07
CA ILE A 26 -10.44 12.40 -2.53
C ILE A 26 -9.30 13.28 -3.07
N HIS A 27 -9.47 13.77 -4.28
CA HIS A 27 -8.57 14.74 -4.87
C HIS A 27 -9.36 15.78 -5.64
N LYS A 28 -9.11 17.06 -5.32
CA LYS A 28 -9.92 18.17 -5.84
C LYS A 28 -11.42 17.95 -5.53
N LYS A 29 -12.28 17.91 -6.53
CA LYS A 29 -13.72 17.68 -6.40
C LYS A 29 -14.16 16.26 -6.76
N ASN A 30 -13.25 15.31 -6.72
CA ASN A 30 -13.50 13.94 -7.15
C ASN A 30 -13.15 12.92 -6.07
N ILE A 31 -13.99 11.91 -5.97
CA ILE A 31 -13.74 10.68 -5.22
C ILE A 31 -13.20 9.64 -6.20
N TYR A 32 -12.19 8.90 -5.77
CA TYR A 32 -11.65 7.76 -6.49
C TYR A 32 -11.79 6.50 -5.65
N ILE A 33 -12.30 5.44 -6.25
CA ILE A 33 -12.57 4.17 -5.58
C ILE A 33 -12.49 3.03 -6.60
N ILE A 34 -12.12 1.83 -6.15
CA ILE A 34 -11.99 0.63 -6.99
C ILE A 34 -12.99 -0.42 -6.50
N ASN A 35 -13.65 -1.09 -7.44
CA ASN A 35 -14.52 -2.22 -7.14
C ASN A 35 -13.79 -3.57 -7.25
N SER A 36 -14.46 -4.67 -6.88
CA SER A 36 -13.90 -6.02 -6.91
C SER A 36 -13.55 -6.55 -8.31
N ASN A 37 -13.96 -5.86 -9.38
CA ASN A 37 -13.60 -6.20 -10.76
C ASN A 37 -12.43 -5.37 -11.30
N SER A 38 -11.59 -4.80 -10.41
CA SER A 38 -10.46 -3.93 -10.77
C SER A 38 -10.84 -2.70 -11.59
N LYS A 39 -12.09 -2.24 -11.47
CA LYS A 39 -12.59 -1.05 -12.13
C LYS A 39 -12.55 0.16 -11.22
N ILE A 40 -11.90 1.21 -11.68
CA ILE A 40 -11.75 2.48 -10.99
C ILE A 40 -12.87 3.40 -11.40
N PHE A 41 -13.41 4.13 -10.43
CA PHE A 41 -14.45 5.15 -10.65
C PHE A 41 -13.98 6.49 -10.16
N SER A 42 -14.25 7.53 -10.94
CA SER A 42 -14.15 8.92 -10.54
C SER A 42 -15.55 9.49 -10.37
N ILE A 43 -15.88 9.92 -9.17
CA ILE A 43 -17.22 10.36 -8.78
C ILE A 43 -17.12 11.81 -8.28
N ASN A 44 -18.03 12.64 -8.71
CA ASN A 44 -18.10 14.04 -8.25
C ASN A 44 -18.53 14.08 -6.78
N THR A 45 -17.75 14.80 -5.94
CA THR A 45 -18.03 14.91 -4.50
C THR A 45 -19.31 15.63 -4.16
N LEU A 46 -19.77 16.56 -5.01
CA LEU A 46 -20.91 17.43 -4.71
C LEU A 46 -22.26 16.76 -4.97
N ASN A 47 -22.35 16.00 -6.06
CA ASN A 47 -23.63 15.48 -6.56
C ASN A 47 -23.65 13.95 -6.75
N GLY A 48 -22.51 13.28 -6.54
CA GLY A 48 -22.41 11.83 -6.70
C GLY A 48 -22.43 11.34 -8.15
N ASN A 49 -22.36 12.23 -9.14
CA ASN A 49 -22.34 11.83 -10.54
C ASN A 49 -21.04 11.11 -10.89
N LEU A 50 -21.17 10.07 -11.68
CA LEU A 50 -20.02 9.38 -12.26
C LEU A 50 -19.38 10.26 -13.34
N ASN A 51 -18.12 10.66 -13.14
CA ASN A 51 -17.40 11.44 -14.15
C ASN A 51 -16.81 10.53 -15.25
N TRP A 52 -16.17 9.43 -14.82
CA TRP A 52 -15.60 8.41 -15.69
C TRP A 52 -15.30 7.14 -14.89
N SER A 53 -15.07 6.06 -15.61
CA SER A 53 -14.51 4.83 -15.06
C SER A 53 -13.39 4.31 -15.96
N PHE A 54 -12.46 3.56 -15.35
CA PHE A 54 -11.34 2.94 -16.02
C PHE A 54 -11.24 1.49 -15.55
N GLU A 55 -11.00 0.55 -16.46
CA GLU A 55 -10.96 -0.87 -16.17
C GLU A 55 -9.59 -1.44 -16.52
N THR A 56 -9.03 -2.25 -15.62
CA THR A 56 -7.81 -3.02 -15.85
C THR A 56 -8.17 -4.49 -16.03
N ALA A 57 -7.22 -5.28 -16.54
CA ALA A 57 -7.37 -6.72 -16.53
C ALA A 57 -7.58 -7.23 -15.08
N SER A 58 -8.48 -8.18 -14.91
CA SER A 58 -8.76 -8.83 -13.63
C SER A 58 -8.76 -10.33 -13.81
N LYS A 59 -8.26 -11.06 -12.83
CA LYS A 59 -8.36 -12.53 -12.78
C LYS A 59 -9.74 -13.01 -12.37
N ASN A 60 -10.65 -12.08 -12.00
CA ASN A 60 -11.98 -12.38 -11.45
C ASN A 60 -11.93 -13.36 -10.26
N LEU A 61 -10.81 -13.43 -9.57
CA LEU A 61 -10.70 -14.16 -8.32
C LEU A 61 -11.44 -13.36 -7.27
N LYS A 62 -12.46 -13.95 -6.66
CA LYS A 62 -13.11 -13.36 -5.49
C LYS A 62 -12.06 -13.27 -4.38
N ASN A 63 -11.55 -12.09 -4.19
CA ASN A 63 -10.57 -11.79 -3.16
C ASN A 63 -11.16 -10.73 -2.23
N ASP A 64 -11.23 -11.04 -0.94
CA ASP A 64 -11.67 -10.10 0.09
C ASP A 64 -10.57 -9.06 0.42
N ASN A 65 -9.40 -9.16 -0.21
CA ASN A 65 -8.30 -8.24 0.01
C ASN A 65 -8.60 -6.88 -0.62
N SER A 66 -8.32 -5.83 0.11
CA SER A 66 -8.51 -4.46 -0.38
C SER A 66 -7.44 -4.07 -1.38
N TYR A 67 -7.85 -3.60 -2.54
CA TYR A 67 -6.96 -2.96 -3.50
C TYR A 67 -6.39 -1.68 -2.91
N GLN A 68 -5.10 -1.47 -3.13
CA GLN A 68 -4.43 -0.30 -2.63
C GLN A 68 -4.53 0.84 -3.62
N ILE A 69 -4.82 2.04 -3.11
CA ILE A 69 -4.98 3.24 -3.91
C ILE A 69 -4.33 4.43 -3.21
N ALA A 70 -3.57 5.21 -3.95
CA ALA A 70 -2.96 6.45 -3.49
C ALA A 70 -3.04 7.54 -4.57
N ILE A 71 -2.93 8.79 -4.17
CA ILE A 71 -2.87 9.92 -5.09
C ILE A 71 -1.67 10.77 -4.74
N PHE A 72 -0.89 11.13 -5.76
CA PHE A 72 0.20 12.08 -5.67
C PHE A 72 0.10 13.08 -6.81
N LYS A 73 -0.15 14.35 -6.48
CA LYS A 73 -0.50 15.40 -7.47
C LYS A 73 -1.69 14.93 -8.33
N ASP A 74 -1.55 14.91 -9.63
CA ASP A 74 -2.57 14.43 -10.56
C ASP A 74 -2.30 12.99 -11.05
N ASN A 75 -1.58 12.20 -10.27
CA ASN A 75 -1.35 10.78 -10.54
C ASN A 75 -2.11 9.92 -9.53
N LEU A 76 -2.91 9.00 -10.02
CA LEU A 76 -3.58 7.96 -9.24
C LEU A 76 -2.78 6.67 -9.37
N ILE A 77 -2.29 6.15 -8.24
CA ILE A 77 -1.53 4.91 -8.18
C ILE A 77 -2.41 3.86 -7.51
N PHE A 78 -2.47 2.67 -8.08
CA PHE A 78 -3.26 1.58 -7.52
C PHE A 78 -2.68 0.21 -7.91
N THR A 79 -3.07 -0.82 -7.14
CA THR A 79 -2.76 -2.22 -7.43
C THR A 79 -4.02 -2.96 -7.87
N ASN A 80 -3.87 -4.02 -8.66
CA ASN A 80 -4.94 -4.92 -9.05
C ASN A 80 -4.68 -6.36 -8.57
N ASP A 81 -5.61 -7.28 -8.87
CA ASP A 81 -5.52 -8.69 -8.50
C ASP A 81 -4.56 -9.53 -9.36
N ASN A 82 -4.07 -8.97 -10.47
CA ASN A 82 -3.04 -9.59 -11.31
C ASN A 82 -1.62 -9.42 -10.77
N GLY A 83 -1.44 -8.64 -9.70
CA GLY A 83 -0.12 -8.30 -9.20
C GLY A 83 0.55 -7.19 -9.99
N GLU A 84 -0.21 -6.22 -10.42
CA GLU A 84 0.27 -5.07 -11.17
C GLU A 84 0.08 -3.78 -10.37
N VAL A 85 1.00 -2.85 -10.52
CA VAL A 85 0.89 -1.47 -10.05
C VAL A 85 0.70 -0.57 -11.26
N TYR A 86 -0.31 0.24 -11.23
CA TYR A 86 -0.62 1.22 -12.26
C TYR A 86 -0.46 2.64 -11.75
N CYS A 87 -0.03 3.51 -12.63
CA CYS A 87 -0.16 4.95 -12.49
C CYS A 87 -1.05 5.49 -13.60
N LEU A 88 -2.13 6.12 -13.21
CA LEU A 88 -3.07 6.78 -14.11
C LEU A 88 -2.91 8.29 -14.01
N ASP A 89 -2.76 8.96 -15.14
CA ASP A 89 -2.82 10.43 -15.24
C ASP A 89 -4.28 10.88 -15.15
N LEU A 90 -4.62 11.62 -14.09
CA LEU A 90 -6.00 12.04 -13.82
C LEU A 90 -6.48 13.17 -14.78
N ILE A 91 -5.56 13.87 -15.43
CA ILE A 91 -5.87 14.91 -16.40
C ILE A 91 -6.14 14.28 -17.77
N LYS A 92 -5.20 13.46 -18.23
CA LYS A 92 -5.29 12.76 -19.53
C LYS A 92 -6.23 11.55 -19.50
N ARG A 93 -6.54 11.04 -18.29
CA ARG A 93 -7.38 9.85 -18.06
C ARG A 93 -6.84 8.60 -18.74
N GLY A 94 -5.53 8.43 -18.74
CA GLY A 94 -4.83 7.33 -19.38
C GLY A 94 -3.74 6.76 -18.49
N ILE A 95 -3.33 5.51 -18.78
CA ILE A 95 -2.20 4.88 -18.11
C ILE A 95 -0.93 5.68 -18.46
N LYS A 96 -0.21 6.09 -17.43
CA LYS A 96 1.09 6.74 -17.54
C LYS A 96 2.20 5.68 -17.59
N TRP A 97 2.10 4.71 -16.70
CA TRP A 97 2.97 3.53 -16.64
C TRP A 97 2.29 2.42 -15.84
N SER A 98 2.77 1.21 -16.03
CA SER A 98 2.45 0.05 -15.20
C SER A 98 3.69 -0.78 -14.92
N LEU A 99 3.68 -1.49 -13.79
CA LEU A 99 4.72 -2.40 -13.36
C LEU A 99 4.07 -3.70 -12.89
N VAL A 100 4.61 -4.83 -13.32
CA VAL A 100 4.19 -6.16 -12.85
C VAL A 100 5.11 -6.56 -11.70
N PHE A 101 4.56 -6.92 -10.53
CA PHE A 101 5.32 -7.64 -9.51
C PHE A 101 5.75 -8.98 -10.08
N GLU A 102 7.01 -9.36 -9.86
CA GLU A 102 7.59 -10.52 -10.52
C GLU A 102 6.73 -11.78 -10.47
N ASN A 103 6.74 -12.50 -11.60
CA ASN A 103 5.83 -13.58 -11.92
C ASN A 103 5.96 -14.80 -11.02
N GLN A 104 4.79 -15.29 -10.61
CA GLN A 104 4.58 -16.62 -10.05
C GLN A 104 4.78 -17.77 -11.05
N ILE A 105 5.59 -17.62 -12.09
CA ILE A 105 5.74 -18.64 -13.15
C ILE A 105 6.11 -20.02 -12.59
N PHE A 106 6.63 -20.08 -11.36
CA PHE A 106 7.03 -21.30 -10.71
C PHE A 106 6.17 -21.75 -9.51
N ALA A 107 5.12 -20.99 -9.17
CA ALA A 107 4.24 -21.40 -8.08
C ALA A 107 3.28 -22.49 -8.55
N ARG A 108 3.39 -23.69 -7.98
CA ARG A 108 2.47 -24.82 -8.24
C ARG A 108 1.02 -24.52 -7.82
N ASN A 109 0.83 -23.56 -6.93
CA ASN A 109 -0.48 -23.11 -6.46
C ASN A 109 -0.66 -21.62 -6.77
N PRO A 110 -1.84 -21.18 -7.22
CA PRO A 110 -2.12 -19.77 -7.41
C PRO A 110 -2.10 -19.06 -6.05
N ILE A 111 -1.10 -18.22 -5.84
CA ILE A 111 -1.06 -17.35 -4.65
C ILE A 111 -1.94 -16.14 -4.95
N ILE A 112 -2.88 -15.86 -4.05
CA ILE A 112 -3.68 -14.65 -4.12
C ILE A 112 -2.74 -13.45 -3.90
N PHE A 113 -2.75 -12.49 -4.81
CA PHE A 113 -1.93 -11.29 -4.70
C PHE A 113 -2.45 -10.40 -3.57
N GLU A 114 -1.53 -9.96 -2.73
CA GLU A 114 -1.78 -9.00 -1.67
C GLU A 114 -0.62 -8.00 -1.61
N SER A 115 -0.92 -6.72 -1.74
CA SER A 115 0.08 -5.65 -1.66
C SER A 115 0.00 -4.86 -0.36
N THR A 116 1.11 -4.21 -0.01
CA THR A 116 1.10 -3.21 1.07
C THR A 116 0.22 -2.02 0.72
N PRO A 117 -0.30 -1.29 1.70
CA PRO A 117 -0.76 0.07 1.48
C PRO A 117 0.32 0.89 0.77
N ILE A 118 -0.05 1.54 -0.32
CA ILE A 118 0.86 2.36 -1.12
C ILE A 118 1.32 3.57 -0.30
N VAL A 119 2.62 3.78 -0.21
CA VAL A 119 3.24 4.91 0.49
C VAL A 119 4.04 5.74 -0.49
N ILE A 120 3.83 7.06 -0.48
CA ILE A 120 4.51 8.00 -1.38
C ILE A 120 5.08 9.13 -0.53
N ASP A 121 6.36 9.46 -0.73
CA ASP A 121 6.98 10.59 -0.06
C ASP A 121 6.69 11.93 -0.76
N GLU A 122 7.07 13.02 -0.11
CA GLU A 122 6.87 14.39 -0.63
C GLU A 122 7.61 14.64 -1.95
N ALA A 123 8.69 13.91 -2.21
CA ALA A 123 9.46 14.00 -3.45
C ALA A 123 8.81 13.23 -4.62
N GLY A 124 7.77 12.44 -4.35
CA GLY A 124 7.10 11.60 -5.35
C GLY A 124 7.79 10.26 -5.56
N THR A 125 8.44 9.74 -4.52
CA THR A 125 8.93 8.38 -4.51
C THR A 125 7.89 7.47 -3.90
N LEU A 126 7.45 6.50 -4.67
CA LEU A 126 6.54 5.43 -4.29
C LEU A 126 7.31 4.27 -3.68
N PHE A 127 6.81 3.74 -2.56
CA PHE A 127 7.27 2.49 -1.94
C PHE A 127 6.12 1.51 -1.89
N VAL A 128 6.35 0.32 -2.41
CA VAL A 128 5.33 -0.72 -2.49
C VAL A 128 5.97 -2.10 -2.38
N SER A 129 5.29 -3.01 -1.71
CA SER A 129 5.66 -4.40 -1.54
C SER A 129 4.43 -5.29 -1.71
N SER A 130 4.63 -6.58 -1.74
CA SER A 130 3.55 -7.56 -1.81
C SER A 130 3.90 -8.79 -0.98
N ASN A 131 2.99 -9.76 -0.96
CA ASN A 131 3.21 -11.06 -0.31
C ASN A 131 4.21 -11.96 -1.06
N TYR A 132 4.70 -11.55 -2.24
CA TYR A 132 5.76 -12.25 -2.98
C TYR A 132 6.58 -11.28 -3.85
N GLY A 133 7.78 -11.73 -4.28
CA GLY A 133 8.66 -10.96 -5.16
C GLY A 133 9.52 -9.96 -4.39
N PHE A 134 9.37 -8.69 -4.66
CA PHE A 134 10.26 -7.63 -4.21
C PHE A 134 9.51 -6.48 -3.55
N THR A 135 10.23 -5.74 -2.72
CA THR A 135 9.87 -4.38 -2.35
C THR A 135 10.55 -3.42 -3.31
N HIS A 136 9.79 -2.49 -3.86
CA HIS A 136 10.25 -1.54 -4.86
C HIS A 136 10.17 -0.10 -4.36
N SER A 137 11.17 0.70 -4.76
CA SER A 137 11.11 2.16 -4.77
C SER A 137 11.00 2.64 -6.21
N ILE A 138 9.98 3.43 -6.51
CA ILE A 138 9.60 3.80 -7.88
C ILE A 138 9.37 5.32 -7.94
N LYS A 139 9.83 5.97 -9.00
CA LYS A 139 9.46 7.37 -9.28
C LYS A 139 8.02 7.43 -9.81
N VAL A 140 7.13 8.10 -9.09
CA VAL A 140 5.72 8.24 -9.50
C VAL A 140 5.60 8.87 -10.89
N GLU A 141 6.46 9.83 -11.21
CA GLU A 141 6.38 10.58 -12.46
C GLU A 141 6.67 9.74 -13.69
N THR A 142 7.60 8.79 -13.61
CA THR A 142 8.11 8.04 -14.76
C THR A 142 7.88 6.54 -14.70
N GLY A 143 7.57 5.98 -13.53
CA GLY A 143 7.54 4.54 -13.30
C GLY A 143 8.93 3.91 -13.19
N SER A 144 10.01 4.71 -13.23
CA SER A 144 11.37 4.20 -13.11
C SER A 144 11.64 3.64 -11.73
N ILE A 145 12.14 2.42 -11.66
CA ILE A 145 12.55 1.77 -10.42
C ILE A 145 13.88 2.40 -9.96
N ASN A 146 13.92 2.96 -8.74
CA ASN A 146 15.14 3.43 -8.12
C ASN A 146 15.94 2.25 -7.56
N TRP A 147 15.26 1.36 -6.86
CA TRP A 147 15.82 0.11 -6.32
C TRP A 147 14.72 -0.94 -6.10
N SER A 148 15.16 -2.20 -6.05
CA SER A 148 14.35 -3.35 -5.68
C SER A 148 15.14 -4.23 -4.73
N ILE A 149 14.49 -4.73 -3.68
CA ILE A 149 15.10 -5.68 -2.74
C ILE A 149 14.23 -6.92 -2.62
N PRO A 150 14.83 -8.13 -2.50
CA PRO A 150 14.10 -9.39 -2.41
C PRO A 150 13.53 -9.63 -0.99
N LEU A 151 12.79 -8.65 -0.50
CA LEU A 151 12.08 -8.70 0.76
C LEU A 151 10.61 -8.36 0.49
N THR A 152 9.72 -9.08 1.16
CA THR A 152 8.28 -9.01 0.97
C THR A 152 7.58 -8.62 2.26
N THR A 153 6.49 -7.91 2.15
CA THR A 153 5.56 -7.65 3.25
C THR A 153 4.20 -7.26 2.72
N ILE A 154 3.17 -7.56 3.49
CA ILE A 154 1.82 -7.00 3.31
C ILE A 154 1.50 -5.92 4.34
N ARG A 155 2.44 -5.66 5.26
CA ARG A 155 2.30 -4.63 6.28
C ARG A 155 2.67 -3.28 5.71
N ARG A 156 2.06 -2.23 6.24
CA ARG A 156 2.37 -0.85 5.83
C ARG A 156 3.85 -0.55 6.00
N LEU A 157 4.43 0.05 4.97
CA LEU A 157 5.73 0.68 5.03
C LEU A 157 5.62 2.07 5.67
N PHE A 158 6.61 2.49 6.43
CA PHE A 158 6.66 3.82 7.01
C PHE A 158 7.91 4.54 6.54
N ILE A 159 7.79 5.84 6.31
CA ILE A 159 8.91 6.70 5.92
C ILE A 159 9.15 7.72 7.02
N ASN A 160 10.39 7.84 7.44
CA ASN A 160 10.83 8.93 8.29
C ASN A 160 12.24 9.36 7.89
N GLY A 161 12.39 10.61 7.47
CA GLY A 161 13.65 11.15 6.95
C GLY A 161 14.15 10.34 5.74
N ASN A 162 15.37 9.83 5.84
CA ASN A 162 16.00 8.99 4.80
C ASN A 162 15.84 7.48 5.04
N SER A 163 14.86 7.08 5.85
CA SER A 163 14.65 5.68 6.21
C SER A 163 13.26 5.20 5.82
N VAL A 164 13.19 3.97 5.33
CA VAL A 164 11.96 3.19 5.15
C VAL A 164 11.96 2.08 6.20
N PHE A 165 10.90 2.02 6.98
CA PHE A 165 10.69 1.00 8.02
C PHE A 165 9.75 -0.09 7.48
N MET A 166 10.15 -1.33 7.70
CA MET A 166 9.48 -2.50 7.16
C MET A 166 9.42 -3.63 8.20
N ILE A 167 8.31 -4.35 8.21
CA ILE A 167 8.21 -5.65 8.84
C ILE A 167 8.29 -6.71 7.74
N HIS A 168 9.23 -7.64 7.86
CA HIS A 168 9.33 -8.83 7.03
C HIS A 168 9.34 -10.05 7.95
N GLU A 169 8.26 -10.84 7.90
CA GLU A 169 8.05 -11.95 8.84
C GLU A 169 8.12 -11.50 10.31
N ASN A 170 9.07 -12.03 11.10
CA ASN A 170 9.33 -11.65 12.48
C ASN A 170 10.48 -10.64 12.64
N ARG A 171 10.87 -9.98 11.55
CA ARG A 171 11.98 -9.03 11.50
C ARG A 171 11.48 -7.61 11.35
N PHE A 172 12.13 -6.72 12.07
CA PHE A 172 12.03 -5.29 11.84
C PHE A 172 13.26 -4.81 11.09
N LEU A 173 13.04 -4.12 10.00
CA LEU A 173 14.05 -3.64 9.08
C LEU A 173 13.99 -2.12 8.95
N VAL A 174 15.15 -1.50 8.88
CA VAL A 174 15.32 -0.12 8.45
C VAL A 174 16.14 -0.12 7.17
N ILE A 175 15.63 0.52 6.14
CA ILE A 175 16.19 0.52 4.80
C ILE A 175 16.53 1.97 4.42
N ASP A 176 17.70 2.19 3.83
CA ASP A 176 18.05 3.48 3.23
C ASP A 176 17.07 3.80 2.09
N LYS A 177 16.37 4.90 2.22
CA LYS A 177 15.32 5.31 1.30
C LYS A 177 15.82 5.52 -0.13
N SER A 178 17.04 5.99 -0.27
CA SER A 178 17.64 6.33 -1.56
C SER A 178 18.30 5.15 -2.28
N LYS A 179 18.90 4.24 -1.50
CA LYS A 179 19.74 3.15 -2.01
C LYS A 179 19.09 1.78 -1.93
N GLY A 180 18.09 1.59 -1.06
CA GLY A 180 17.51 0.28 -0.78
C GLY A 180 18.42 -0.64 0.07
N THR A 181 19.51 -0.12 0.63
CA THR A 181 20.40 -0.90 1.49
C THR A 181 19.79 -1.05 2.88
N ILE A 182 19.94 -2.25 3.48
CA ILE A 182 19.46 -2.50 4.84
C ILE A 182 20.42 -1.86 5.82
N LEU A 183 19.93 -0.89 6.59
CA LEU A 183 20.68 -0.19 7.65
C LEU A 183 20.56 -0.92 8.99
N TYR A 184 19.44 -1.58 9.23
CA TYR A 184 19.17 -2.29 10.47
C TYR A 184 18.27 -3.50 10.19
N ASN A 185 18.57 -4.63 10.84
CA ASN A 185 17.79 -5.87 10.72
C ASN A 185 17.80 -6.58 12.07
N LYS A 186 16.65 -6.66 12.72
CA LYS A 186 16.50 -7.33 14.00
C LYS A 186 15.37 -8.35 13.95
N SER A 187 15.69 -9.59 14.24
CA SER A 187 14.71 -10.64 14.47
C SER A 187 14.22 -10.61 15.92
N PHE A 188 12.96 -10.92 16.11
CA PHE A 188 12.35 -11.04 17.43
C PHE A 188 11.82 -12.46 17.58
N SER A 189 11.96 -13.00 18.78
CA SER A 189 11.42 -14.31 19.16
C SER A 189 10.45 -14.15 20.32
N SER A 190 9.40 -14.96 20.33
CA SER A 190 8.49 -15.02 21.48
C SER A 190 9.22 -15.57 22.72
N SER A 191 9.03 -14.91 23.86
CA SER A 191 9.46 -15.43 25.15
C SER A 191 8.72 -16.72 25.55
N LYS A 192 7.56 -16.97 24.94
CA LYS A 192 6.75 -18.17 25.13
C LYS A 192 7.09 -19.21 24.07
N LYS A 193 7.73 -20.30 24.45
CA LYS A 193 8.24 -21.39 23.59
C LYS A 193 7.23 -22.07 22.62
N ARG A 194 5.98 -21.66 22.54
CA ARG A 194 4.91 -22.35 21.79
C ARG A 194 4.18 -21.51 20.73
N SER A 195 4.49 -20.23 20.58
CA SER A 195 3.83 -19.40 19.57
C SER A 195 4.87 -18.70 18.68
N GLU A 196 4.70 -18.84 17.39
CA GLU A 196 5.45 -18.07 16.42
C GLU A 196 5.10 -16.59 16.56
N LEU A 197 6.11 -15.74 16.77
CA LEU A 197 5.94 -14.31 16.88
C LEU A 197 5.92 -13.70 15.48
N PHE A 198 4.85 -12.98 15.16
CA PHE A 198 4.82 -12.13 13.99
C PHE A 198 4.17 -10.77 14.32
N PHE A 199 4.55 -9.76 13.58
CA PHE A 199 4.05 -8.41 13.81
C PHE A 199 2.84 -8.13 12.94
N LYS A 200 1.85 -7.49 13.52
CA LYS A 200 0.62 -7.06 12.84
C LYS A 200 0.75 -5.66 12.24
N ASP A 201 1.43 -4.77 12.95
CA ASP A 201 1.53 -3.36 12.54
C ASP A 201 2.73 -2.66 13.18
N ILE A 202 3.08 -1.49 12.65
CA ILE A 202 4.07 -0.55 13.18
C ILE A 202 3.36 0.77 13.49
N LEU A 203 3.66 1.34 14.64
CA LEU A 203 3.32 2.72 14.98
C LEU A 203 4.61 3.51 15.21
N ILE A 204 4.76 4.64 14.57
CA ILE A 204 5.90 5.54 14.73
C ILE A 204 5.42 6.89 15.25
N ASN A 205 6.01 7.35 16.33
CA ASN A 205 5.78 8.68 16.88
C ASN A 205 7.09 9.34 17.35
N LYS A 206 7.01 10.53 17.94
CA LYS A 206 8.19 11.24 18.46
C LYS A 206 8.93 10.49 19.58
N SER A 207 8.24 9.62 20.29
CA SER A 207 8.78 8.87 21.44
C SER A 207 9.49 7.58 21.02
N GLY A 208 9.19 7.03 19.84
CA GLY A 208 9.79 5.77 19.38
C GLY A 208 8.98 5.03 18.32
N ILE A 209 9.41 3.82 18.07
CA ILE A 209 8.79 2.88 17.15
C ILE A 209 8.18 1.75 17.97
N TYR A 210 6.93 1.46 17.73
CA TYR A 210 6.16 0.43 18.43
C TYR A 210 5.77 -0.66 17.43
N LEU A 211 6.15 -1.88 17.71
CA LEU A 211 5.79 -3.06 16.91
C LEU A 211 4.67 -3.81 17.64
N LEU A 212 3.52 -3.93 17.02
CA LEU A 212 2.38 -4.67 17.58
C LEU A 212 2.47 -6.13 17.18
N ALA A 213 2.63 -7.02 18.16
CA ALA A 213 2.74 -8.45 17.92
C ALA A 213 1.38 -9.17 17.97
N ASN A 214 1.33 -10.38 17.38
CA ASN A 214 0.14 -11.24 17.36
C ASN A 214 -0.30 -11.75 18.74
N ASN A 215 0.62 -11.78 19.72
CA ASN A 215 0.39 -12.22 21.09
C ASN A 215 -0.07 -11.09 22.03
N SER A 216 -0.50 -9.96 21.48
CA SER A 216 -0.94 -8.74 22.19
C SER A 216 0.20 -8.00 22.93
N GLU A 217 1.45 -8.30 22.61
CA GLU A 217 2.60 -7.53 23.09
C GLU A 217 2.87 -6.35 22.16
N ALA A 218 3.35 -5.24 22.74
CA ALA A 218 3.91 -4.11 22.02
C ALA A 218 5.41 -4.02 22.34
N ILE A 219 6.24 -4.13 21.31
CA ILE A 219 7.68 -4.03 21.44
C ILE A 219 8.11 -2.62 21.08
N ILE A 220 8.82 -1.96 21.99
CA ILE A 220 9.33 -0.61 21.75
C ILE A 220 10.77 -0.73 21.22
N VAL A 221 11.00 -0.14 20.05
CA VAL A 221 12.33 -0.03 19.45
C VAL A 221 12.81 1.41 19.62
N ASN A 222 13.91 1.60 20.37
CA ASN A 222 14.44 2.93 20.62
C ASN A 222 15.22 3.43 19.39
N ASN A 223 14.95 4.65 18.96
CA ASN A 223 15.63 5.28 17.81
C ASN A 223 17.15 5.44 18.01
N LYS A 224 17.64 5.43 19.25
CA LYS A 224 19.08 5.56 19.55
C LYS A 224 19.90 4.34 19.14
N ASN A 225 19.26 3.18 18.93
CA ASN A 225 19.95 1.91 18.66
C ASN A 225 20.19 1.67 17.17
N PHE A 226 19.80 2.58 16.27
CA PHE A 226 20.04 2.42 14.83
C PHE A 226 21.45 2.80 14.39
N ASN A 227 22.22 3.51 15.26
CA ASN A 227 23.58 3.94 14.97
C ASN A 227 24.66 3.01 15.54
N ASP A 228 24.30 1.96 16.29
CA ASP A 228 25.26 1.10 16.99
C ASP A 228 25.54 -0.23 16.28
N THR A 229 25.20 -0.37 15.00
CA THR A 229 25.60 -1.52 14.19
C THR A 229 26.58 -1.08 13.12
N GLN A 230 27.82 -0.90 13.52
CA GLN A 230 28.99 -1.13 12.65
C GLN A 230 29.44 -2.59 12.77
#